data_74f0be5afe49ed98f963035f31755c84
#
_entry.id   74f0be5afe49ed98f963035f31755c84
#
_cell.length_a   1.000
_cell.length_b   1.000
_cell.length_c   1.000
_cell.angle_alpha   90.00
_cell.angle_beta   90.00
_cell.angle_gamma   90.00
#
_symmetry.space_group_name_H-M   'P 1'
#
loop_
_entity.id
_entity.type
_entity.pdbx_description
1 polymer ?
#
loop_
_entity_poly.entity_id
_entity_poly.type
_entity_poly.pdbx_seq_one_letter_code
_entity_poly.pdbx_strand_id
1 'polypeptide(L)'
;ARYYDDLPTHGGPDGNGYRDVEMEQIILEQTRDFGIGAQFGGKYFCHDVRVIRLPRHGASAPIAIAVSCSADRQALAKITPEGIFLEDLERDPARFLPETTDDHLDDDVVTIDLNRPMPQVLNDLHKLPVKTRVSLTGTLVVARDIAHARIKDMLDHGQPMPQYMKDHPVYYAGPAKTPEGYASGSFGPTTAGRMDSYVDQFQKAGGSMIMLAKGNRSKAVTTACQQNGGFYLGSIGGPAARLAQDCIRKVEVLDFPEHGMEAVWRIEVENFPAFVVVDDKGNDFFAETMRPIATRIPVGPPKD
;
A
#
# COMPACT_ATOMS: atom_id res chain seq x y z
N ALA A 1 -2.03 -11.22 20.44
CA ALA A 1 -1.27 -12.42 20.17
C ALA A 1 -1.17 -13.32 21.40
N ARG A 2 -0.73 -12.87 22.58
CA ARG A 2 -0.65 -13.71 23.79
C ARG A 2 -1.97 -14.37 24.19
N TYR A 3 -3.08 -13.73 23.93
CA TYR A 3 -4.40 -14.30 24.24
C TYR A 3 -4.63 -15.66 23.56
N TYR A 4 -4.08 -15.86 22.36
CA TYR A 4 -4.19 -17.11 21.61
C TYR A 4 -3.01 -18.06 21.86
N ASP A 5 -1.88 -17.55 22.34
CA ASP A 5 -0.72 -18.39 22.67
C ASP A 5 -0.98 -19.28 23.90
N ASP A 6 -1.93 -18.86 24.76
CA ASP A 6 -2.36 -19.64 25.93
C ASP A 6 -3.42 -20.71 25.60
N LEU A 7 -3.92 -20.76 24.34
CA LEU A 7 -4.85 -21.80 23.93
C LEU A 7 -4.10 -23.13 23.69
N PRO A 8 -4.66 -24.25 24.15
CA PRO A 8 -4.04 -25.54 23.93
C PRO A 8 -3.95 -25.85 22.44
N THR A 9 -2.86 -26.47 22.01
CA THR A 9 -2.63 -26.84 20.59
C THR A 9 -3.56 -27.94 20.09
N HIS A 10 -4.18 -28.68 21.01
CA HIS A 10 -5.18 -29.71 20.72
C HIS A 10 -6.45 -29.35 21.45
N GLY A 11 -7.59 -29.48 20.80
CA GLY A 11 -8.89 -29.09 21.35
C GLY A 11 -9.04 -29.58 22.80
N GLY A 12 -9.33 -28.63 23.69
CA GLY A 12 -9.51 -28.93 25.11
C GLY A 12 -10.68 -29.89 25.34
N PRO A 13 -10.67 -30.63 26.43
CA PRO A 13 -11.75 -31.53 26.77
C PRO A 13 -13.11 -30.84 26.98
N ASP A 14 -13.11 -29.53 27.09
CA ASP A 14 -14.28 -28.65 27.23
C ASP A 14 -14.81 -28.12 25.86
N GLY A 15 -14.22 -28.53 24.74
CA GLY A 15 -14.66 -28.14 23.40
C GLY A 15 -14.34 -26.71 23.00
N ASN A 16 -13.45 -26.03 23.71
CA ASN A 16 -12.99 -24.69 23.34
C ASN A 16 -12.11 -24.69 22.08
N GLY A 17 -11.96 -23.52 21.47
CA GLY A 17 -11.05 -23.32 20.35
C GLY A 17 -9.60 -23.61 20.73
N TYR A 18 -8.80 -24.05 19.77
CA TYR A 18 -7.37 -24.27 19.98
C TYR A 18 -6.54 -23.75 18.80
N ARG A 19 -5.30 -23.43 19.10
CA ARG A 19 -4.32 -23.00 18.12
C ARG A 19 -3.66 -24.20 17.45
N ASP A 20 -3.68 -24.22 16.10
CA ASP A 20 -3.06 -25.27 15.30
C ASP A 20 -1.67 -24.81 14.81
N VAL A 21 -0.67 -25.04 15.65
CA VAL A 21 0.71 -24.61 15.39
C VAL A 21 1.33 -25.32 14.20
N GLU A 22 0.96 -26.57 13.96
CA GLU A 22 1.47 -27.34 12.81
C GLU A 22 0.97 -26.72 11.50
N MET A 23 -0.31 -26.38 11.41
CA MET A 23 -0.87 -25.70 10.25
C MET A 23 -0.28 -24.30 10.04
N GLU A 24 -0.02 -23.56 11.12
CA GLU A 24 0.65 -22.26 11.07
C GLU A 24 2.04 -22.39 10.42
N GLN A 25 2.81 -23.37 10.84
CA GLN A 25 4.14 -23.63 10.29
C GLN A 25 4.06 -23.99 8.80
N ILE A 26 3.14 -24.86 8.41
CA ILE A 26 2.92 -25.23 6.99
C ILE A 26 2.60 -23.99 6.15
N ILE A 27 1.71 -23.13 6.62
CA ILE A 27 1.33 -21.91 5.90
C ILE A 27 2.53 -20.96 5.76
N LEU A 28 3.32 -20.76 6.82
CA LEU A 28 4.52 -19.93 6.78
C LEU A 28 5.54 -20.46 5.78
N GLU A 29 5.77 -21.77 5.76
CA GLU A 29 6.70 -22.40 4.81
C GLU A 29 6.21 -22.28 3.36
N GLN A 30 4.94 -22.57 3.12
CA GLN A 30 4.35 -22.51 1.77
C GLN A 30 4.29 -21.07 1.22
N THR A 31 4.21 -20.07 2.07
CA THR A 31 4.14 -18.66 1.67
C THR A 31 5.50 -17.97 1.63
N ARG A 32 6.56 -18.62 2.11
CA ARG A 32 7.91 -18.04 2.19
C ARG A 32 8.40 -17.50 0.85
N ASP A 33 8.22 -18.27 -0.20
CA ASP A 33 8.77 -17.97 -1.53
C ASP A 33 7.85 -17.11 -2.40
N PHE A 34 6.70 -16.68 -1.88
CA PHE A 34 5.83 -15.80 -2.63
C PHE A 34 6.44 -14.41 -2.83
N GLY A 35 7.38 -13.99 -1.99
CA GLY A 35 8.27 -12.83 -2.20
C GLY A 35 7.56 -11.48 -2.34
N ILE A 36 6.25 -11.47 -2.22
CA ILE A 36 5.42 -10.29 -2.35
C ILE A 36 4.90 -9.96 -0.96
N GLY A 37 5.81 -9.64 -0.06
CA GLY A 37 5.41 -9.00 1.18
C GLY A 37 4.53 -7.81 0.83
N ALA A 38 3.48 -7.60 1.62
CA ALA A 38 2.54 -6.52 1.42
C ALA A 38 3.29 -5.26 1.00
N GLN A 39 3.03 -4.77 -0.21
CA GLN A 39 3.55 -3.51 -0.71
C GLN A 39 5.05 -3.50 -1.03
N PHE A 40 5.43 -4.09 -2.18
CA PHE A 40 6.69 -3.82 -2.84
C PHE A 40 7.96 -4.36 -2.16
N GLY A 41 8.06 -5.66 -2.04
CA GLY A 41 9.34 -6.28 -1.82
C GLY A 41 9.65 -6.62 -0.37
N GLY A 42 8.65 -6.84 0.45
CA GLY A 42 8.84 -7.67 1.63
C GLY A 42 9.38 -9.03 1.19
N LYS A 43 10.43 -9.50 1.82
CA LYS A 43 11.03 -10.79 1.56
C LYS A 43 10.06 -11.94 1.83
N TYR A 44 9.09 -11.71 2.71
CA TYR A 44 8.11 -12.70 3.14
C TYR A 44 6.69 -12.20 2.89
N PHE A 45 5.82 -13.08 2.40
CA PHE A 45 4.40 -12.76 2.20
C PHE A 45 3.68 -12.49 3.53
N CYS A 46 3.95 -13.29 4.54
CA CYS A 46 3.48 -13.06 5.91
C CYS A 46 4.58 -13.31 6.93
N HIS A 47 4.59 -12.55 8.00
CA HIS A 47 5.55 -12.65 9.11
C HIS A 47 5.00 -13.49 10.25
N ASP A 48 3.69 -13.56 10.37
CA ASP A 48 2.99 -14.29 11.42
C ASP A 48 1.69 -14.89 10.88
N VAL A 49 1.35 -16.06 11.33
CA VAL A 49 0.12 -16.78 11.00
C VAL A 49 -0.49 -17.30 12.28
N ARG A 50 -1.80 -17.17 12.39
CA ARG A 50 -2.57 -17.78 13.48
C ARG A 50 -3.67 -18.63 12.90
N VAL A 51 -3.69 -19.89 13.24
CA VAL A 51 -4.72 -20.84 12.84
C VAL A 51 -5.48 -21.26 14.09
N ILE A 52 -6.73 -20.83 14.20
CA ILE A 52 -7.61 -21.14 15.32
C ILE A 52 -8.65 -22.14 14.86
N ARG A 53 -8.65 -23.33 15.44
CA ARG A 53 -9.69 -24.32 15.24
C ARG A 53 -10.77 -24.16 16.30
N LEU A 54 -11.99 -23.91 15.85
CA LEU A 54 -13.15 -23.80 16.73
C LEU A 54 -13.95 -25.11 16.74
N PRO A 55 -14.61 -25.45 17.85
CA PRO A 55 -15.55 -26.56 17.90
C PRO A 55 -16.63 -26.40 16.82
N ARG A 56 -17.04 -27.49 16.21
CA ARG A 56 -18.07 -27.50 15.18
C ARG A 56 -19.05 -28.63 15.38
N HIS A 57 -20.27 -28.43 14.92
CA HIS A 57 -21.29 -29.46 14.86
C HIS A 57 -21.44 -29.95 13.41
N GLY A 58 -21.46 -31.27 13.24
CA GLY A 58 -21.69 -31.90 11.93
C GLY A 58 -20.47 -31.83 10.99
N ALA A 59 -20.71 -32.13 9.73
CA ALA A 59 -19.67 -32.28 8.69
C ALA A 59 -19.30 -30.96 7.96
N SER A 60 -19.80 -29.82 8.41
CA SER A 60 -19.45 -28.52 7.82
C SER A 60 -18.02 -28.11 8.21
N ALA A 61 -17.31 -27.45 7.29
CA ALA A 61 -15.98 -26.90 7.53
C ALA A 61 -15.96 -25.42 7.15
N PRO A 62 -16.65 -24.53 7.91
CA PRO A 62 -16.57 -23.11 7.66
C PRO A 62 -15.14 -22.62 7.92
N ILE A 63 -14.61 -21.84 6.99
CA ILE A 63 -13.27 -21.23 7.09
C ILE A 63 -13.45 -19.73 6.98
N ALA A 64 -12.88 -18.99 7.93
CA ALA A 64 -12.72 -17.54 7.86
C ALA A 64 -11.25 -17.20 7.79
N ILE A 65 -10.89 -16.28 6.89
CA ILE A 65 -9.54 -15.78 6.74
C ILE A 65 -9.56 -14.28 7.01
N ALA A 66 -8.71 -13.84 7.93
CA ALA A 66 -8.46 -12.44 8.19
C ALA A 66 -6.99 -12.13 7.95
N VAL A 67 -6.70 -10.98 7.34
CA VAL A 67 -5.34 -10.54 7.04
C VAL A 67 -5.16 -9.14 7.58
N SER A 68 -4.11 -8.94 8.39
CA SER A 68 -3.73 -7.62 8.88
C SER A 68 -2.68 -6.99 7.95
N CYS A 69 -2.65 -5.66 7.95
CA CYS A 69 -1.62 -4.90 7.26
C CYS A 69 -0.29 -4.99 8.04
N SER A 70 0.85 -5.00 7.35
CA SER A 70 2.18 -4.91 7.97
C SER A 70 2.39 -3.59 8.75
N ALA A 71 1.56 -2.59 8.49
CA ALA A 71 1.52 -1.33 9.26
C ALA A 71 0.58 -1.41 10.47
N ASP A 72 0.08 -2.58 10.83
CA ASP A 72 -0.72 -2.80 12.03
C ASP A 72 0.09 -2.40 13.28
N ARG A 73 -0.49 -1.50 14.07
CA ARG A 73 0.12 -0.94 15.28
C ARG A 73 -0.79 -1.12 16.47
N GLN A 74 -1.47 -2.24 16.54
CA GLN A 74 -2.36 -2.59 17.62
C GLN A 74 -1.55 -3.26 18.74
N ALA A 75 -1.94 -2.99 19.98
CA ALA A 75 -1.54 -3.76 21.14
C ALA A 75 -2.78 -4.43 21.72
N LEU A 76 -2.67 -5.70 22.06
CA LEU A 76 -3.73 -6.40 22.74
C LEU A 76 -3.75 -5.99 24.21
N ALA A 77 -4.94 -5.76 24.75
CA ALA A 77 -5.13 -5.46 26.14
C ALA A 77 -6.22 -6.36 26.73
N LYS A 78 -6.04 -6.74 27.98
CA LYS A 78 -7.04 -7.47 28.78
C LYS A 78 -7.36 -6.65 30.01
N ILE A 79 -8.63 -6.40 30.26
CA ILE A 79 -9.12 -5.70 31.44
C ILE A 79 -9.83 -6.72 32.31
N THR A 80 -9.38 -6.85 33.54
CA THR A 80 -9.96 -7.76 34.56
C THR A 80 -10.14 -7.00 35.88
N PRO A 81 -10.82 -7.57 36.86
CA PRO A 81 -10.89 -6.98 38.21
C PRO A 81 -9.51 -6.72 38.85
N GLU A 82 -8.49 -7.51 38.47
CA GLU A 82 -7.13 -7.40 38.99
C GLU A 82 -6.33 -6.29 38.34
N GLY A 83 -6.79 -5.76 37.14
CA GLY A 83 -6.10 -4.65 36.47
C GLY A 83 -6.18 -4.68 34.95
N ILE A 84 -5.36 -3.83 34.37
CA ILE A 84 -5.18 -3.72 32.90
C ILE A 84 -3.86 -4.36 32.54
N PHE A 85 -3.93 -5.39 31.73
CA PHE A 85 -2.77 -6.11 31.20
C PHE A 85 -2.60 -5.74 29.73
N LEU A 86 -1.43 -5.24 29.37
CA LEU A 86 -1.06 -4.95 27.98
C LEU A 86 -0.15 -6.06 27.46
N GLU A 87 -0.26 -6.35 26.17
CA GLU A 87 0.71 -7.18 25.48
C GLU A 87 2.11 -6.58 25.63
N ASP A 88 3.08 -7.44 25.90
CA ASP A 88 4.49 -7.03 25.96
C ASP A 88 4.97 -6.76 24.53
N LEU A 89 5.13 -5.49 24.22
CA LEU A 89 5.56 -5.06 22.89
C LEU A 89 7.08 -5.20 22.78
N GLU A 90 7.53 -5.71 21.63
CA GLU A 90 8.94 -5.68 21.29
C GLU A 90 9.46 -4.24 21.25
N ARG A 91 10.50 -3.96 22.01
CA ARG A 91 11.09 -2.61 22.13
C ARG A 91 12.22 -2.37 21.14
N ASP A 92 12.77 -3.43 20.59
CA ASP A 92 13.81 -3.38 19.55
C ASP A 92 13.41 -4.28 18.36
N PRO A 93 12.40 -3.90 17.61
CA PRO A 93 11.94 -4.68 16.45
C PRO A 93 13.01 -4.77 15.35
N ALA A 94 13.96 -3.85 15.32
CA ALA A 94 15.03 -3.84 14.32
C ALA A 94 15.94 -5.07 14.40
N ARG A 95 16.05 -5.71 15.59
CA ARG A 95 16.85 -6.95 15.77
C ARG A 95 16.33 -8.14 14.95
N PHE A 96 15.07 -8.09 14.50
CA PHE A 96 14.49 -9.14 13.64
C PHE A 96 14.59 -8.83 12.15
N LEU A 97 15.08 -7.65 11.79
CA LEU A 97 15.35 -7.36 10.40
C LEU A 97 16.53 -8.21 9.95
N PRO A 98 16.46 -8.80 8.74
CA PRO A 98 17.63 -9.44 8.17
C PRO A 98 18.76 -8.41 8.09
N GLU A 99 19.99 -8.83 8.33
CA GLU A 99 21.14 -8.01 8.01
C GLU A 99 21.09 -7.71 6.50
N THR A 100 20.60 -6.54 6.16
CA THR A 100 20.67 -6.02 4.81
C THR A 100 22.03 -5.38 4.70
N THR A 101 22.90 -5.96 3.91
CA THR A 101 24.04 -5.24 3.40
C THR A 101 23.49 -4.14 2.47
N ASP A 102 23.82 -2.90 2.76
CA ASP A 102 23.39 -1.72 1.96
C ASP A 102 23.93 -1.77 0.52
N ASP A 103 24.72 -2.77 0.19
CA ASP A 103 25.49 -2.94 -1.05
C ASP A 103 24.63 -3.10 -2.33
N HIS A 104 23.31 -3.22 -2.23
CA HIS A 104 22.43 -3.44 -3.39
C HIS A 104 21.26 -2.45 -3.50
N LEU A 105 21.20 -1.40 -2.70
CA LEU A 105 20.07 -0.48 -2.68
C LEU A 105 20.20 0.71 -3.64
N ASP A 106 21.40 1.07 -4.06
CA ASP A 106 21.66 2.31 -4.81
C ASP A 106 21.84 2.13 -6.33
N ASP A 107 22.09 0.94 -6.84
CA ASP A 107 22.57 0.77 -8.21
C ASP A 107 21.54 0.97 -9.32
N ASP A 108 20.22 1.01 -9.03
CA ASP A 108 19.17 1.05 -10.07
C ASP A 108 18.04 2.05 -9.80
N VAL A 109 18.28 3.15 -9.07
CA VAL A 109 17.24 4.16 -8.82
C VAL A 109 17.30 5.28 -9.84
N VAL A 110 16.23 5.48 -10.60
CA VAL A 110 16.13 6.56 -11.59
C VAL A 110 15.55 7.80 -10.95
N THR A 111 16.29 8.91 -10.95
CA THR A 111 15.81 10.19 -10.44
C THR A 111 14.88 10.85 -11.45
N ILE A 112 13.69 11.28 -10.99
CA ILE A 112 12.68 11.99 -11.77
C ILE A 112 12.47 13.38 -11.16
N ASP A 113 12.78 14.42 -11.93
CA ASP A 113 12.51 15.82 -11.57
C ASP A 113 11.08 16.19 -11.98
N LEU A 114 10.22 16.38 -10.99
CA LEU A 114 8.80 16.74 -11.14
C LEU A 114 8.56 18.24 -11.37
N ASN A 115 9.60 19.08 -11.29
CA ASN A 115 9.48 20.52 -11.56
C ASN A 115 9.48 20.84 -13.07
N ARG A 116 9.72 19.84 -13.89
CA ARG A 116 9.63 19.97 -15.35
C ARG A 116 8.19 19.87 -15.83
N PRO A 117 7.89 20.41 -17.03
CA PRO A 117 6.57 20.26 -17.63
C PRO A 117 6.13 18.78 -17.72
N MET A 118 4.85 18.51 -17.39
CA MET A 118 4.29 17.16 -17.36
C MET A 118 4.63 16.31 -18.60
N PRO A 119 4.57 16.81 -19.84
CA PRO A 119 4.94 16.01 -21.01
C PRO A 119 6.38 15.49 -21.00
N GLN A 120 7.32 16.22 -20.38
CA GLN A 120 8.71 15.80 -20.25
C GLN A 120 8.85 14.70 -19.20
N VAL A 121 8.15 14.83 -18.06
CA VAL A 121 8.11 13.81 -17.02
C VAL A 121 7.52 12.51 -17.52
N LEU A 122 6.40 12.59 -18.27
CA LEU A 122 5.77 11.44 -18.92
C LEU A 122 6.71 10.75 -19.92
N ASN A 123 7.44 11.53 -20.72
CA ASN A 123 8.41 10.97 -21.67
C ASN A 123 9.59 10.24 -20.98
N ASP A 124 9.99 10.67 -19.79
CA ASP A 124 11.01 9.95 -19.04
C ASP A 124 10.46 8.66 -18.46
N LEU A 125 9.27 8.69 -17.88
CA LEU A 125 8.60 7.49 -17.37
C LEU A 125 8.29 6.47 -18.50
N HIS A 126 7.97 6.95 -19.71
CA HIS A 126 7.75 6.08 -20.88
C HIS A 126 8.92 5.15 -21.19
N LYS A 127 10.14 5.56 -20.89
CA LYS A 127 11.36 4.78 -21.12
C LYS A 127 11.58 3.68 -20.07
N LEU A 128 10.89 3.77 -18.94
CA LEU A 128 11.10 2.88 -17.80
C LEU A 128 10.12 1.71 -17.83
N PRO A 129 10.61 0.47 -17.66
CA PRO A 129 9.73 -0.68 -17.49
C PRO A 129 9.06 -0.67 -16.11
N VAL A 130 7.96 -1.40 -15.97
CA VAL A 130 7.38 -1.72 -14.66
C VAL A 130 8.44 -2.37 -13.76
N LYS A 131 8.33 -2.17 -12.44
CA LYS A 131 9.31 -2.53 -11.39
C LYS A 131 10.49 -1.57 -11.25
N THR A 132 10.69 -0.64 -12.18
CA THR A 132 11.77 0.36 -12.03
C THR A 132 11.57 1.18 -10.76
N ARG A 133 12.61 1.26 -9.94
CA ARG A 133 12.66 2.12 -8.77
C ARG A 133 12.93 3.55 -9.21
N VAL A 134 12.14 4.49 -8.69
CA VAL A 134 12.29 5.91 -8.99
C VAL A 134 12.40 6.73 -7.72
N SER A 135 13.19 7.79 -7.78
CA SER A 135 13.33 8.80 -6.74
C SER A 135 12.73 10.10 -7.27
N LEU A 136 11.65 10.56 -6.65
CA LEU A 136 10.88 11.72 -7.11
C LEU A 136 11.31 12.97 -6.34
N THR A 137 11.59 14.06 -7.04
CA THR A 137 11.90 15.37 -6.45
C THR A 137 11.09 16.45 -7.14
N GLY A 138 10.40 17.30 -6.37
CA GLY A 138 9.57 18.42 -6.86
C GLY A 138 8.17 18.42 -6.27
N THR A 139 7.23 19.01 -7.01
CA THR A 139 5.85 19.21 -6.55
C THR A 139 4.97 18.00 -6.79
N LEU A 140 4.21 17.60 -5.76
CA LEU A 140 3.09 16.68 -5.84
C LEU A 140 1.80 17.38 -5.39
N VAL A 141 0.70 17.08 -6.06
CA VAL A 141 -0.64 17.41 -5.59
C VAL A 141 -1.19 16.22 -4.82
N VAL A 142 -1.73 16.46 -3.63
CA VAL A 142 -2.31 15.43 -2.79
C VAL A 142 -3.82 15.54 -2.85
N ALA A 143 -4.48 14.48 -3.29
CA ALA A 143 -5.92 14.39 -3.39
C ALA A 143 -6.38 12.94 -3.24
N ARG A 144 -7.48 12.73 -2.55
CA ARG A 144 -8.09 11.40 -2.42
C ARG A 144 -9.62 11.49 -2.44
N ASP A 145 -10.33 10.62 -1.76
CA ASP A 145 -11.75 10.34 -1.94
C ASP A 145 -12.65 11.57 -2.14
N ILE A 146 -12.72 12.49 -1.18
CA ILE A 146 -13.62 13.66 -1.26
C ILE A 146 -13.17 14.61 -2.36
N ALA A 147 -11.88 14.89 -2.46
CA ALA A 147 -11.34 15.76 -3.50
C ALA A 147 -11.62 15.19 -4.91
N HIS A 148 -11.43 13.87 -5.13
CA HIS A 148 -11.77 13.24 -6.40
C HIS A 148 -13.26 13.34 -6.72
N ALA A 149 -14.14 13.11 -5.73
CA ALA A 149 -15.58 13.22 -5.93
C ALA A 149 -15.98 14.66 -6.31
N ARG A 150 -15.38 15.68 -5.67
CA ARG A 150 -15.63 17.09 -6.00
C ARG A 150 -15.15 17.46 -7.40
N ILE A 151 -13.95 17.05 -7.77
CA ILE A 151 -13.40 17.31 -9.11
C ILE A 151 -14.25 16.60 -10.17
N LYS A 152 -14.69 15.36 -9.90
CA LYS A 152 -15.62 14.66 -10.79
C LYS A 152 -16.92 15.43 -10.98
N ASP A 153 -17.52 15.91 -9.90
CA ASP A 153 -18.75 16.71 -9.95
C ASP A 153 -18.56 17.98 -10.78
N MET A 154 -17.44 18.68 -10.63
CA MET A 154 -17.07 19.82 -11.47
C MET A 154 -17.01 19.46 -12.95
N LEU A 155 -16.35 18.35 -13.31
CA LEU A 155 -16.27 17.87 -14.69
C LEU A 155 -17.64 17.48 -15.26
N ASP A 156 -18.47 16.80 -14.48
CA ASP A 156 -19.82 16.41 -14.89
C ASP A 156 -20.74 17.62 -15.14
N HIS A 157 -20.45 18.75 -14.49
CA HIS A 157 -21.11 20.04 -14.74
C HIS A 157 -20.41 20.92 -15.80
N GLY A 158 -19.49 20.32 -16.58
CA GLY A 158 -18.82 21.01 -17.68
C GLY A 158 -17.73 22.01 -17.28
N GLN A 159 -17.31 22.00 -16.02
CA GLN A 159 -16.16 22.79 -15.59
C GLN A 159 -14.85 22.13 -16.03
N PRO A 160 -13.79 22.89 -16.30
CA PRO A 160 -12.52 22.31 -16.70
C PRO A 160 -11.82 21.57 -15.56
N MET A 161 -10.98 20.61 -15.90
CA MET A 161 -10.03 19.99 -14.95
C MET A 161 -9.17 21.08 -14.31
N PRO A 162 -9.05 21.10 -12.98
CA PRO A 162 -8.19 22.04 -12.26
C PRO A 162 -6.74 22.00 -12.79
N GLN A 163 -6.12 23.15 -12.94
CA GLN A 163 -4.80 23.25 -13.56
C GLN A 163 -3.73 22.46 -12.78
N TYR A 164 -3.80 22.50 -11.44
CA TYR A 164 -2.88 21.75 -10.60
C TYR A 164 -2.93 20.23 -10.82
N MET A 165 -4.09 19.69 -11.24
CA MET A 165 -4.23 18.26 -11.57
C MET A 165 -3.60 17.91 -12.91
N LYS A 166 -3.40 18.92 -13.78
CA LYS A 166 -2.73 18.75 -15.08
C LYS A 166 -1.22 18.89 -14.97
N ASP A 167 -0.78 19.81 -14.12
CA ASP A 167 0.62 20.21 -14.03
C ASP A 167 1.46 19.27 -13.16
N HIS A 168 0.83 18.56 -12.23
CA HIS A 168 1.56 17.78 -11.21
C HIS A 168 1.04 16.36 -11.07
N PRO A 169 1.91 15.39 -10.69
CA PRO A 169 1.48 14.06 -10.27
C PRO A 169 0.57 14.14 -9.05
N VAL A 170 -0.37 13.20 -8.96
CA VAL A 170 -1.35 13.16 -7.87
C VAL A 170 -1.00 12.05 -6.88
N TYR A 171 -0.70 12.43 -5.65
CA TYR A 171 -0.45 11.54 -4.54
C TYR A 171 -1.73 11.28 -3.75
N TYR A 172 -2.18 10.04 -3.71
CA TYR A 172 -3.36 9.65 -2.94
C TYR A 172 -2.99 9.47 -1.48
N ALA A 173 -3.14 10.54 -0.73
CA ALA A 173 -2.75 10.59 0.66
C ALA A 173 -3.57 11.65 1.42
N GLY A 174 -3.35 11.75 2.71
CA GLY A 174 -3.87 12.82 3.54
C GLY A 174 -2.96 13.00 4.76
N PRO A 175 -2.57 14.23 5.10
CA PRO A 175 -1.66 14.48 6.20
C PRO A 175 -2.30 14.20 7.56
N ALA A 176 -1.54 13.61 8.47
CA ALA A 176 -1.86 13.69 9.88
C ALA A 176 -1.54 15.11 10.42
N LYS A 177 -2.06 15.43 11.60
CA LYS A 177 -1.74 16.70 12.26
C LYS A 177 -0.23 16.87 12.37
N THR A 178 0.27 18.02 11.92
CA THR A 178 1.69 18.36 11.97
C THR A 178 2.16 18.58 13.39
N PRO A 179 3.17 17.84 13.89
CA PRO A 179 3.80 18.15 15.16
C PRO A 179 4.61 19.45 15.08
N GLU A 180 4.83 20.08 16.23
CA GLU A 180 5.66 21.28 16.30
C GLU A 180 7.11 21.01 15.83
N GLY A 181 7.65 21.89 15.02
CA GLY A 181 9.00 21.77 14.47
C GLY A 181 9.16 20.87 13.25
N TYR A 182 8.07 20.27 12.73
CA TYR A 182 8.10 19.43 11.54
C TYR A 182 7.40 20.08 10.34
N ALA A 183 7.80 19.75 9.13
CA ALA A 183 7.14 20.20 7.91
C ALA A 183 5.76 19.55 7.74
N SER A 184 5.58 18.33 8.26
CA SER A 184 4.36 17.55 8.15
C SER A 184 4.23 16.54 9.29
N GLY A 185 3.01 16.11 9.59
CA GLY A 185 2.75 14.86 10.30
C GLY A 185 2.92 13.66 9.38
N SER A 186 2.60 12.46 9.85
CA SER A 186 2.63 11.25 9.02
C SER A 186 1.85 11.46 7.72
N PHE A 187 2.47 11.08 6.58
CA PHE A 187 1.94 11.34 5.25
C PHE A 187 2.12 10.12 4.35
N GLY A 188 1.42 9.06 4.66
CA GLY A 188 1.51 7.80 3.93
C GLY A 188 0.48 7.68 2.81
N PRO A 189 0.77 6.89 1.77
CA PRO A 189 -0.14 6.63 0.69
C PRO A 189 -1.39 5.89 1.15
N THR A 190 -2.54 6.25 0.60
CA THR A 190 -3.79 5.51 0.77
C THR A 190 -3.95 4.44 -0.31
N THR A 191 -4.92 3.55 -0.14
CA THR A 191 -5.24 2.48 -1.09
C THR A 191 -5.73 3.06 -2.42
N ALA A 192 -5.04 2.74 -3.50
CA ALA A 192 -5.28 3.29 -4.82
C ALA A 192 -6.64 2.91 -5.42
N GLY A 193 -7.08 1.66 -5.23
CA GLY A 193 -8.30 1.11 -5.85
C GLY A 193 -9.59 1.90 -5.57
N ARG A 194 -9.62 2.69 -4.51
CA ARG A 194 -10.79 3.55 -4.21
C ARG A 194 -11.00 4.66 -5.24
N MET A 195 -9.96 5.08 -5.94
CA MET A 195 -10.01 6.12 -6.96
C MET A 195 -10.08 5.58 -8.39
N ASP A 196 -10.17 4.27 -8.58
CA ASP A 196 -10.13 3.64 -9.91
C ASP A 196 -11.20 4.17 -10.87
N SER A 197 -12.41 4.43 -10.36
CA SER A 197 -13.54 4.92 -11.16
C SER A 197 -13.35 6.33 -11.74
N TYR A 198 -12.41 7.11 -11.23
CA TYR A 198 -12.15 8.47 -11.69
C TYR A 198 -11.08 8.55 -12.78
N VAL A 199 -10.21 7.55 -12.88
CA VAL A 199 -8.94 7.65 -13.61
C VAL A 199 -9.15 7.96 -15.09
N ASP A 200 -9.99 7.20 -15.78
CA ASP A 200 -10.21 7.38 -17.23
C ASP A 200 -10.75 8.78 -17.55
N GLN A 201 -11.76 9.24 -16.80
CA GLN A 201 -12.33 10.57 -17.00
C GLN A 201 -11.30 11.68 -16.72
N PHE A 202 -10.51 11.54 -15.67
CA PHE A 202 -9.51 12.53 -15.28
C PHE A 202 -8.37 12.60 -16.30
N GLN A 203 -7.87 11.47 -16.75
CA GLN A 203 -6.82 11.40 -17.77
C GLN A 203 -7.30 11.97 -19.11
N LYS A 204 -8.53 11.67 -19.54
CA LYS A 204 -9.14 12.28 -20.74
C LYS A 204 -9.27 13.80 -20.64
N ALA A 205 -9.46 14.33 -19.45
CA ALA A 205 -9.47 15.76 -19.18
C ALA A 205 -8.05 16.35 -18.99
N GLY A 206 -7.01 15.55 -19.15
CA GLY A 206 -5.59 15.93 -19.05
C GLY A 206 -5.04 16.01 -17.64
N GLY A 207 -5.79 15.55 -16.62
CA GLY A 207 -5.34 15.50 -15.21
C GLY A 207 -4.98 14.10 -14.73
N SER A 208 -4.34 13.99 -13.57
CA SER A 208 -3.96 12.71 -12.96
C SER A 208 -3.17 11.78 -13.88
N MET A 209 -2.34 12.33 -14.75
CA MET A 209 -1.55 11.55 -15.70
C MET A 209 -0.53 10.66 -14.99
N ILE A 210 -0.05 11.08 -13.83
CA ILE A 210 0.81 10.29 -12.95
C ILE A 210 0.13 10.20 -11.59
N MET A 211 -0.16 8.98 -11.16
CA MET A 211 -0.80 8.70 -9.88
C MET A 211 0.21 8.01 -8.96
N LEU A 212 0.28 8.40 -7.69
CA LEU A 212 1.15 7.83 -6.67
C LEU A 212 0.29 7.36 -5.48
N ALA A 213 0.34 6.08 -5.15
CA ALA A 213 -0.44 5.50 -4.05
C ALA A 213 0.10 4.13 -3.63
N LYS A 214 -0.66 3.37 -2.85
CA LYS A 214 -0.34 1.98 -2.50
C LYS A 214 -1.39 0.97 -2.99
N GLY A 215 -0.95 -0.27 -3.18
CA GLY A 215 -1.81 -1.38 -3.57
C GLY A 215 -1.97 -1.53 -5.08
N ASN A 216 -2.69 -2.57 -5.48
CA ASN A 216 -2.98 -2.83 -6.88
C ASN A 216 -4.14 -1.96 -7.40
N ARG A 217 -4.25 -1.92 -8.72
CA ARG A 217 -5.34 -1.24 -9.44
C ARG A 217 -6.19 -2.25 -10.20
N SER A 218 -7.39 -1.84 -10.56
CA SER A 218 -8.25 -2.64 -11.45
C SER A 218 -7.70 -2.61 -12.89
N LYS A 219 -8.10 -3.61 -13.68
CA LYS A 219 -7.76 -3.64 -15.12
C LYS A 219 -8.23 -2.40 -15.88
N ALA A 220 -9.31 -1.75 -15.43
CA ALA A 220 -9.79 -0.50 -16.03
C ALA A 220 -8.74 0.61 -15.97
N VAL A 221 -7.99 0.70 -14.87
CA VAL A 221 -6.89 1.69 -14.71
C VAL A 221 -5.73 1.37 -15.65
N THR A 222 -5.33 0.10 -15.76
CA THR A 222 -4.28 -0.31 -16.70
C THR A 222 -4.66 0.06 -18.13
N THR A 223 -5.93 -0.18 -18.51
CA THR A 223 -6.46 0.20 -19.82
C THR A 223 -6.49 1.72 -20.00
N ALA A 224 -6.92 2.49 -18.99
CA ALA A 224 -6.94 3.95 -19.05
C ALA A 224 -5.52 4.52 -19.20
N CYS A 225 -4.54 4.03 -18.46
CA CYS A 225 -3.14 4.42 -18.60
C CYS A 225 -2.63 4.15 -20.01
N GLN A 226 -2.93 3.00 -20.59
CA GLN A 226 -2.54 2.65 -21.94
C GLN A 226 -3.19 3.57 -23.00
N GLN A 227 -4.47 3.88 -22.84
CA GLN A 227 -5.21 4.70 -23.82
C GLN A 227 -4.86 6.19 -23.76
N ASN A 228 -4.61 6.68 -22.54
CA ASN A 228 -4.43 8.11 -22.29
C ASN A 228 -2.96 8.50 -22.03
N GLY A 229 -2.03 7.56 -22.01
CA GLY A 229 -0.60 7.81 -21.76
C GLY A 229 -0.27 8.09 -20.28
N GLY A 230 -1.03 7.50 -19.36
CA GLY A 230 -0.85 7.71 -17.93
C GLY A 230 0.02 6.67 -17.26
N PHE A 231 0.38 6.92 -15.98
CA PHE A 231 1.21 6.04 -15.15
C PHE A 231 0.63 5.89 -13.76
N TYR A 232 0.84 4.72 -13.17
CA TYR A 232 0.65 4.50 -11.75
C TYR A 232 1.98 4.12 -11.10
N LEU A 233 2.38 4.92 -10.13
CA LEU A 233 3.56 4.70 -9.30
C LEU A 233 3.12 4.18 -7.94
N GLY A 234 3.78 3.13 -7.48
CA GLY A 234 3.55 2.58 -6.16
C GLY A 234 4.46 3.21 -5.12
N SER A 235 3.92 3.49 -3.95
CA SER A 235 4.69 3.94 -2.79
C SER A 235 4.49 3.02 -1.60
N ILE A 236 5.41 3.07 -0.63
CA ILE A 236 5.41 2.20 0.54
C ILE A 236 4.50 2.79 1.63
N GLY A 237 3.52 2.00 2.11
CA GLY A 237 2.56 2.48 3.11
C GLY A 237 3.03 2.45 4.55
N GLY A 238 3.92 1.52 4.90
CA GLY A 238 4.40 1.31 6.26
C GLY A 238 5.14 2.51 6.87
N PRO A 239 6.15 3.08 6.21
CA PRO A 239 6.99 4.13 6.77
C PRO A 239 6.42 5.55 6.59
N ALA A 240 5.10 5.75 6.77
CA ALA A 240 4.44 7.04 6.52
C ALA A 240 5.05 8.21 7.31
N ALA A 241 5.50 7.97 8.54
CA ALA A 241 6.18 8.99 9.35
C ALA A 241 7.58 9.30 8.81
N ARG A 242 8.32 8.27 8.38
CA ARG A 242 9.64 8.42 7.79
C ARG A 242 9.58 9.13 6.43
N LEU A 243 8.60 8.76 5.57
CA LEU A 243 8.38 9.46 4.30
C LEU A 243 8.12 10.95 4.52
N ALA A 244 7.31 11.29 5.53
CA ALA A 244 7.04 12.69 5.86
C ALA A 244 8.31 13.41 6.33
N GLN A 245 9.07 12.81 7.23
CA GLN A 245 10.27 13.41 7.80
C GLN A 245 11.43 13.51 6.79
N ASP A 246 11.65 12.44 6.03
CA ASP A 246 12.84 12.32 5.19
C ASP A 246 12.63 12.97 3.81
N CYS A 247 11.39 12.96 3.28
CA CYS A 247 11.15 13.34 1.90
C CYS A 247 10.29 14.60 1.74
N ILE A 248 9.41 14.97 2.69
CA ILE A 248 8.51 16.12 2.54
C ILE A 248 9.14 17.38 3.13
N ARG A 249 9.26 18.41 2.30
CA ARG A 249 9.90 19.68 2.67
C ARG A 249 8.89 20.78 2.97
N LYS A 250 7.76 20.78 2.29
CA LYS A 250 6.70 21.80 2.45
C LYS A 250 5.34 21.16 2.25
N VAL A 251 4.35 21.65 2.98
CA VAL A 251 2.94 21.26 2.86
C VAL A 251 2.08 22.51 2.93
N GLU A 252 1.18 22.68 1.98
CA GLU A 252 0.21 23.77 1.97
C GLU A 252 -1.14 23.31 1.41
N VAL A 253 -2.23 23.87 1.92
CA VAL A 253 -3.57 23.62 1.38
C VAL A 253 -3.70 24.35 0.06
N LEU A 254 -4.15 23.66 -0.98
CA LEU A 254 -4.30 24.22 -2.31
C LEU A 254 -5.77 24.51 -2.67
N ASP A 255 -6.67 23.57 -2.31
CA ASP A 255 -8.10 23.69 -2.62
C ASP A 255 -8.95 22.92 -1.59
N PHE A 256 -10.23 23.23 -1.49
CA PHE A 256 -11.22 22.61 -0.59
C PHE A 256 -10.78 22.56 0.89
N PRO A 257 -10.33 23.69 1.50
CA PRO A 257 -9.81 23.71 2.87
C PRO A 257 -10.79 23.20 3.92
N GLU A 258 -12.10 23.30 3.65
CA GLU A 258 -13.18 22.85 4.53
C GLU A 258 -13.18 21.33 4.74
N HIS A 259 -12.50 20.56 3.89
CA HIS A 259 -12.42 19.10 4.01
C HIS A 259 -11.24 18.62 4.86
N GLY A 260 -10.46 19.53 5.44
CA GLY A 260 -9.35 19.18 6.33
C GLY A 260 -8.38 18.20 5.70
N MET A 261 -8.23 17.00 6.25
CA MET A 261 -7.34 15.95 5.74
C MET A 261 -7.70 15.49 4.31
N GLU A 262 -8.94 15.69 3.88
CA GLU A 262 -9.46 15.36 2.54
C GLU A 262 -9.41 16.57 1.58
N ALA A 263 -8.86 17.70 2.00
CA ALA A 263 -8.59 18.85 1.13
C ALA A 263 -7.58 18.45 0.03
N VAL A 264 -7.46 19.30 -0.98
CA VAL A 264 -6.34 19.21 -1.92
C VAL A 264 -5.15 19.94 -1.32
N TRP A 265 -4.01 19.26 -1.28
CA TRP A 265 -2.77 19.81 -0.77
C TRP A 265 -1.72 19.88 -1.87
N ARG A 266 -0.80 20.81 -1.74
CA ARG A 266 0.46 20.83 -2.48
C ARG A 266 1.59 20.52 -1.54
N ILE A 267 2.45 19.59 -1.94
CA ILE A 267 3.65 19.22 -1.19
C ILE A 267 4.88 19.30 -2.08
N GLU A 268 5.98 19.73 -1.47
CA GLU A 268 7.30 19.66 -2.08
C GLU A 268 8.03 18.45 -1.51
N VAL A 269 8.50 17.59 -2.39
CA VAL A 269 9.22 16.37 -2.00
C VAL A 269 10.64 16.36 -2.57
N GLU A 270 11.51 15.68 -1.84
CA GLU A 270 12.89 15.43 -2.22
C GLU A 270 13.22 13.96 -1.99
N ASN A 271 13.75 13.31 -3.02
CA ASN A 271 14.12 11.89 -2.99
C ASN A 271 12.99 10.96 -2.52
N PHE A 272 11.76 11.23 -2.93
CA PHE A 272 10.60 10.43 -2.53
C PHE A 272 10.62 9.09 -3.28
N PRO A 273 10.69 7.94 -2.58
CA PRO A 273 10.81 6.63 -3.20
C PRO A 273 9.48 6.14 -3.79
N ALA A 274 9.53 5.67 -5.02
CA ALA A 274 8.39 5.07 -5.70
C ALA A 274 8.84 3.99 -6.69
N PHE A 275 7.86 3.29 -7.29
CA PHE A 275 8.07 2.26 -8.30
C PHE A 275 7.10 2.42 -9.45
N VAL A 276 7.52 2.14 -10.66
CA VAL A 276 6.60 2.04 -11.80
C VAL A 276 5.79 0.76 -11.66
N VAL A 277 4.48 0.87 -11.45
CA VAL A 277 3.55 -0.25 -11.24
C VAL A 277 2.69 -0.49 -12.48
N VAL A 278 2.12 0.55 -13.05
CA VAL A 278 1.39 0.51 -14.33
C VAL A 278 1.98 1.56 -15.25
N ASP A 279 2.29 1.17 -16.47
CA ASP A 279 2.84 2.06 -17.48
C ASP A 279 1.81 2.41 -18.59
N ASP A 280 2.20 3.31 -19.46
CA ASP A 280 1.43 3.77 -20.62
C ASP A 280 1.37 2.76 -21.78
N LYS A 281 2.03 1.61 -21.64
CA LYS A 281 2.02 0.51 -22.60
C LYS A 281 1.03 -0.58 -22.23
N GLY A 282 0.40 -0.48 -21.03
CA GLY A 282 -0.53 -1.45 -20.51
C GLY A 282 0.12 -2.59 -19.71
N ASN A 283 1.39 -2.44 -19.32
CA ASN A 283 2.02 -3.37 -18.40
C ASN A 283 1.59 -3.07 -16.97
N ASP A 284 1.38 -4.12 -16.19
CA ASP A 284 0.92 -4.06 -14.81
C ASP A 284 1.68 -5.07 -13.96
N PHE A 285 2.45 -4.57 -12.99
CA PHE A 285 3.24 -5.37 -12.06
C PHE A 285 2.43 -6.46 -11.38
N PHE A 286 1.22 -6.13 -10.93
CA PHE A 286 0.39 -7.10 -10.20
C PHE A 286 -0.21 -8.14 -11.14
N ALA A 287 -0.60 -7.78 -12.35
CA ALA A 287 -1.11 -8.73 -13.34
C ALA A 287 -0.04 -9.77 -13.72
N GLU A 288 1.23 -9.36 -13.83
CA GLU A 288 2.34 -10.27 -14.10
C GLU A 288 2.63 -11.23 -12.95
N THR A 289 2.41 -10.78 -11.70
CA THR A 289 2.72 -11.55 -10.49
C THR A 289 1.55 -12.38 -9.99
N MET A 290 0.31 -11.99 -10.27
CA MET A 290 -0.91 -12.74 -9.92
C MET A 290 -1.14 -13.93 -10.84
N ARG A 291 -0.25 -14.90 -10.77
CA ARG A 291 -0.51 -16.19 -11.43
C ARG A 291 -1.58 -16.95 -10.66
N PRO A 292 -2.47 -17.71 -11.34
CA PRO A 292 -3.41 -18.60 -10.67
C PRO A 292 -2.69 -19.51 -9.67
N ILE A 293 -3.24 -19.69 -8.48
CA ILE A 293 -2.66 -20.54 -7.42
C ILE A 293 -2.36 -21.95 -7.94
N ALA A 294 -3.23 -22.49 -8.78
CA ALA A 294 -3.06 -23.82 -9.42
C ALA A 294 -1.76 -23.98 -10.22
N THR A 295 -1.15 -22.89 -10.69
CA THR A 295 0.14 -22.93 -11.40
C THR A 295 1.35 -22.75 -10.50
N ARG A 296 1.14 -22.41 -9.22
CA ARG A 296 2.21 -22.13 -8.26
C ARG A 296 2.43 -23.25 -7.24
N ILE A 297 1.39 -24.02 -6.95
CA ILE A 297 1.48 -25.16 -6.04
C ILE A 297 1.49 -26.41 -6.90
N PRO A 298 2.61 -27.16 -6.98
CA PRO A 298 2.57 -28.48 -7.55
C PRO A 298 1.65 -29.31 -6.65
N VAL A 299 0.46 -29.59 -7.10
CA VAL A 299 -0.38 -30.61 -6.48
C VAL A 299 0.32 -31.91 -6.79
N GLY A 300 1.07 -32.42 -5.82
CA GLY A 300 1.65 -33.76 -5.93
C GLY A 300 0.53 -34.75 -6.23
N PRO A 301 0.83 -35.86 -6.92
CA PRO A 301 -0.16 -36.89 -7.14
C PRO A 301 -0.75 -37.31 -5.80
N PRO A 302 -2.05 -37.65 -5.73
CA PRO A 302 -2.66 -38.14 -4.49
C PRO A 302 -1.80 -39.32 -4.00
N LYS A 303 -1.38 -39.26 -2.76
CA LYS A 303 -0.71 -40.39 -2.11
C LYS A 303 -1.81 -41.45 -1.92
N ASP A 304 -1.67 -42.58 -2.63
CA ASP A 304 -2.49 -43.78 -2.46
C ASP A 304 -2.40 -44.31 -1.02
#